data_b7a638be301c823ab679e1aae176fa92
#
_entry.id   b7a638be301c823ab679e1aae176fa92
#
_cell.length_a   1.000
_cell.length_b   1.000
_cell.length_c   1.000
_cell.angle_alpha   90.00
_cell.angle_beta   90.00
_cell.angle_gamma   90.00
#
_symmetry.space_group_name_H-M   'P 1'
#
loop_
_entity.id
_entity.type
_entity.pdbx_description
1 polymer ?
#
loop_
_entity_poly.entity_id
_entity_poly.type
_entity_poly.pdbx_seq_one_letter_code
_entity_poly.pdbx_strand_id
1 'polypeptide(L)'
;LATGNINQFAPNKKVAIAQSYAFKLQDVNGNNYPGLPDAGRLQVRRSPILGYELMPSQSSDYWQINEQSFRQDSAVPLDKSAGEIRIFLIGNSTAFTEMAEKNQKALAFKIEKLLNDRVRAQNSSPEKFKPREIPYFADQIEAARSLPARIREGSYRVIAAAVPGYNSGNELALLAHKVMAYSPNALIILDGYEDLRSPSNQSAREIGNVEQVLRDPLAQYRQHQTQQFNNWSSSLYLVKAWQKWVNPADMSTFSSDYQIFNAEQLSKDEQEIQKRVDRYLFNTRQMTRLTGDIPTLIALQPEITGKQKSLTKEEDSVLKSLGKEYSDRVTNAYKKAEKTLSSNLASPKFINFYQLFQETSQQAFIDPIHLTEAANDIMAQKLYENVERIFSMPLAQNPLNSETAAIPPVPPQPPVPPATTAPSVNLSETLQRVQGL
;
A
#
# COMPACT_ATOMS: atom_id res chain seq x y z
N LEU A 1 36.05 -33.13 -2.54
CA LEU A 1 36.06 -32.20 -1.45
C LEU A 1 35.79 -30.79 -2.03
N ALA A 2 34.51 -30.49 -2.23
CA ALA A 2 34.06 -29.21 -2.76
C ALA A 2 33.50 -28.35 -1.58
N THR A 3 34.33 -27.46 -1.05
CA THR A 3 33.85 -26.34 -0.26
C THR A 3 33.29 -25.30 -1.22
N GLY A 4 32.04 -25.46 -1.60
CA GLY A 4 31.32 -24.50 -2.42
C GLY A 4 31.18 -23.18 -1.65
N ASN A 5 31.71 -22.14 -2.26
CA ASN A 5 31.77 -20.78 -1.74
C ASN A 5 30.35 -20.21 -1.61
N ILE A 6 29.76 -20.28 -0.41
CA ILE A 6 28.40 -19.82 -0.08
C ILE A 6 28.25 -18.30 -0.32
N ASN A 7 29.32 -17.54 -0.37
CA ASN A 7 29.32 -16.07 -0.54
C ASN A 7 29.08 -15.59 -2.00
N GLN A 8 29.10 -16.45 -3.00
CA GLN A 8 28.83 -16.06 -4.39
C GLN A 8 27.32 -15.98 -4.73
N PHE A 9 26.45 -16.56 -3.91
CA PHE A 9 25.00 -16.59 -4.17
C PHE A 9 24.23 -15.41 -3.60
N ALA A 10 24.71 -14.75 -2.53
CA ALA A 10 23.97 -13.68 -1.87
C ALA A 10 23.74 -12.41 -2.74
N PRO A 11 24.73 -11.87 -3.44
CA PRO A 11 24.50 -10.72 -4.33
C PRO A 11 23.61 -11.07 -5.53
N ASN A 12 23.74 -12.27 -6.09
CA ASN A 12 22.90 -12.71 -7.21
C ASN A 12 21.42 -12.88 -6.81
N LYS A 13 21.15 -13.33 -5.57
CA LYS A 13 19.77 -13.47 -5.08
C LYS A 13 19.08 -12.12 -4.90
N LYS A 14 19.73 -11.14 -4.29
CA LYS A 14 19.16 -9.78 -4.13
C LYS A 14 18.83 -9.12 -5.47
N VAL A 15 19.72 -9.26 -6.44
CA VAL A 15 19.51 -8.77 -7.82
C VAL A 15 18.33 -9.47 -8.48
N ALA A 16 18.22 -10.80 -8.35
CA ALA A 16 17.12 -11.57 -8.91
C ALA A 16 15.77 -11.17 -8.27
N ILE A 17 15.74 -10.93 -6.96
CA ILE A 17 14.56 -10.44 -6.26
C ILE A 17 14.18 -9.04 -6.80
N ALA A 18 15.11 -8.09 -6.82
CA ALA A 18 14.85 -6.73 -7.30
C ALA A 18 14.33 -6.74 -8.76
N GLN A 19 14.95 -7.54 -9.63
CA GLN A 19 14.50 -7.70 -11.01
C GLN A 19 13.09 -8.29 -11.11
N SER A 20 12.71 -9.19 -10.19
CA SER A 20 11.37 -9.78 -10.20
C SER A 20 10.28 -8.74 -9.90
N TYR A 21 10.60 -7.72 -9.10
CA TYR A 21 9.68 -6.62 -8.75
C TYR A 21 9.73 -5.45 -9.72
N ALA A 22 10.77 -5.34 -10.54
CA ALA A 22 10.85 -4.30 -11.56
C ALA A 22 9.71 -4.45 -12.57
N PHE A 23 9.15 -3.32 -12.99
CA PHE A 23 8.01 -3.30 -13.89
C PHE A 23 8.37 -3.77 -15.30
N LYS A 24 7.41 -4.46 -15.90
CA LYS A 24 7.35 -4.76 -17.32
C LYS A 24 6.04 -4.18 -17.87
N LEU A 25 6.12 -3.04 -18.55
CA LEU A 25 4.93 -2.38 -19.09
C LEU A 25 4.47 -3.08 -20.37
N GLN A 26 3.19 -3.46 -20.38
CA GLN A 26 2.53 -4.11 -21.51
C GLN A 26 1.26 -3.36 -21.93
N ASP A 27 0.89 -3.50 -23.19
CA ASP A 27 -0.39 -3.04 -23.70
C ASP A 27 -1.55 -3.97 -23.24
N VAL A 28 -2.76 -3.66 -23.64
CA VAL A 28 -3.95 -4.46 -23.30
C VAL A 28 -3.92 -5.88 -23.89
N ASN A 29 -3.10 -6.12 -24.90
CA ASN A 29 -2.93 -7.42 -25.54
C ASN A 29 -1.72 -8.20 -25.00
N GLY A 30 -1.00 -7.65 -24.01
CA GLY A 30 0.19 -8.26 -23.43
C GLY A 30 1.49 -8.03 -24.24
N ASN A 31 1.48 -7.13 -25.22
CA ASN A 31 2.70 -6.79 -25.96
C ASN A 31 3.52 -5.73 -25.18
N ASN A 32 4.85 -5.85 -25.26
CA ASN A 32 5.73 -4.86 -24.66
C ASN A 32 5.69 -3.55 -25.45
N TYR A 33 5.71 -2.41 -24.74
CA TYR A 33 5.86 -1.11 -25.38
C TYR A 33 7.30 -0.92 -25.87
N PRO A 34 7.51 -0.59 -27.16
CA PRO A 34 8.83 -0.31 -27.67
C PRO A 34 9.49 0.83 -26.89
N GLY A 35 10.73 0.63 -26.47
CA GLY A 35 11.55 1.67 -25.82
C GLY A 35 11.30 1.91 -24.35
N LEU A 36 10.40 1.17 -23.75
CA LEU A 36 10.27 1.15 -22.29
C LEU A 36 11.05 -0.04 -21.69
N PRO A 37 11.53 0.07 -20.43
CA PRO A 37 12.23 -1.03 -19.78
C PRO A 37 11.35 -2.28 -19.73
N ASP A 38 11.85 -3.39 -20.27
CA ASP A 38 11.16 -4.68 -20.30
C ASP A 38 11.90 -5.79 -19.55
N ALA A 39 13.01 -5.44 -18.89
CA ALA A 39 13.84 -6.38 -18.15
C ALA A 39 13.21 -6.83 -16.82
N GLY A 40 12.21 -6.13 -16.33
CA GLY A 40 11.42 -6.50 -15.16
C GLY A 40 10.52 -7.70 -15.40
N ARG A 41 9.92 -8.22 -14.33
CA ARG A 41 8.98 -9.36 -14.39
C ARG A 41 7.58 -9.01 -13.92
N LEU A 42 7.41 -7.96 -13.11
CA LEU A 42 6.10 -7.54 -12.61
C LEU A 42 5.36 -6.79 -13.73
N GLN A 43 4.44 -7.50 -14.37
CA GLN A 43 3.71 -6.97 -15.52
C GLN A 43 2.65 -5.97 -15.07
N VAL A 44 2.66 -4.82 -15.73
CA VAL A 44 1.72 -3.74 -15.48
C VAL A 44 1.18 -3.21 -16.81
N ARG A 45 -0.03 -2.66 -16.78
CA ARG A 45 -0.63 -1.98 -17.93
C ARG A 45 -1.16 -0.62 -17.53
N ARG A 46 -1.28 0.28 -18.50
CA ARG A 46 -1.94 1.57 -18.29
C ARG A 46 -3.42 1.38 -17.98
N SER A 47 -3.91 2.19 -17.08
CA SER A 47 -5.32 2.27 -16.72
C SER A 47 -5.77 3.73 -16.76
N PRO A 48 -6.83 4.08 -17.51
CA PRO A 48 -7.33 5.46 -17.57
C PRO A 48 -7.79 6.02 -16.22
N ILE A 49 -8.20 5.13 -15.31
CA ILE A 49 -8.74 5.52 -14.00
C ILE A 49 -7.65 5.42 -12.92
N LEU A 50 -6.84 4.36 -12.95
CA LEU A 50 -5.86 4.06 -11.91
C LEU A 50 -4.46 4.60 -12.24
N GLY A 51 -4.27 5.22 -13.41
CA GLY A 51 -2.96 5.54 -13.97
C GLY A 51 -2.28 4.31 -14.56
N TYR A 52 -2.11 3.27 -13.76
CA TYR A 52 -1.68 1.92 -14.16
C TYR A 52 -2.20 0.88 -13.16
N GLU A 53 -2.14 -0.38 -13.56
CA GLU A 53 -2.53 -1.50 -12.71
C GLU A 53 -1.66 -2.74 -12.96
N LEU A 54 -1.57 -3.62 -11.97
CA LEU A 54 -0.93 -4.92 -12.12
C LEU A 54 -1.76 -5.79 -13.08
N MET A 55 -1.08 -6.51 -13.97
CA MET A 55 -1.75 -7.53 -14.79
C MET A 55 -2.23 -8.68 -13.90
N PRO A 56 -3.42 -9.22 -14.13
CA PRO A 56 -3.94 -10.35 -13.35
C PRO A 56 -3.19 -11.65 -13.69
N SER A 57 -3.30 -12.63 -12.78
CA SER A 57 -2.87 -14.02 -13.00
C SER A 57 -1.40 -14.15 -13.39
N GLN A 58 -0.50 -13.45 -12.70
CA GLN A 58 0.94 -13.52 -12.92
C GLN A 58 1.68 -13.98 -11.67
N SER A 59 2.84 -14.59 -11.85
CA SER A 59 3.65 -15.11 -10.76
C SER A 59 5.15 -15.06 -11.08
N SER A 60 5.95 -15.08 -10.03
CA SER A 60 7.39 -15.29 -10.05
C SER A 60 7.77 -16.24 -8.92
N ASP A 61 9.08 -16.51 -8.76
CA ASP A 61 9.59 -17.27 -7.61
C ASP A 61 9.35 -16.55 -6.26
N TYR A 62 9.01 -15.26 -6.29
CA TYR A 62 8.96 -14.38 -5.11
C TYR A 62 7.57 -13.83 -4.80
N TRP A 63 6.66 -13.79 -5.77
CA TRP A 63 5.31 -13.27 -5.57
C TRP A 63 4.31 -13.91 -6.53
N GLN A 64 3.05 -13.87 -6.13
CA GLN A 64 1.90 -14.25 -6.94
C GLN A 64 0.85 -13.15 -6.90
N ILE A 65 0.33 -12.79 -8.06
CA ILE A 65 -0.79 -11.88 -8.26
C ILE A 65 -1.96 -12.71 -8.78
N ASN A 66 -3.08 -12.64 -8.09
CA ASN A 66 -4.26 -13.42 -8.45
C ASN A 66 -5.01 -12.85 -9.67
N GLU A 67 -6.11 -13.47 -10.04
CA GLU A 67 -6.96 -13.06 -11.16
C GLU A 67 -7.65 -11.70 -10.97
N GLN A 68 -7.73 -11.20 -9.73
CA GLN A 68 -8.20 -9.86 -9.40
C GLN A 68 -7.08 -8.81 -9.31
N SER A 69 -5.86 -9.12 -9.73
CA SER A 69 -4.68 -8.24 -9.65
C SER A 69 -4.32 -7.82 -8.20
N PHE A 70 -4.64 -8.65 -7.21
CA PHE A 70 -4.16 -8.48 -5.85
C PHE A 70 -2.96 -9.41 -5.60
N ARG A 71 -2.03 -8.98 -4.73
CA ARG A 71 -0.96 -9.87 -4.28
C ARG A 71 -1.54 -10.89 -3.30
N GLN A 72 -2.02 -12.01 -3.84
CA GLN A 72 -2.69 -13.09 -3.12
C GLN A 72 -2.42 -14.43 -3.81
N ASP A 73 -2.39 -15.52 -3.04
CA ASP A 73 -2.18 -16.88 -3.55
C ASP A 73 -3.47 -17.49 -4.13
N SER A 74 -4.63 -16.91 -3.78
CA SER A 74 -5.93 -17.41 -4.22
C SER A 74 -6.86 -16.28 -4.67
N ALA A 75 -7.87 -16.63 -5.44
CA ALA A 75 -8.93 -15.71 -5.86
C ALA A 75 -9.64 -15.07 -4.65
N VAL A 76 -10.10 -13.83 -4.85
CA VAL A 76 -10.92 -13.11 -3.88
C VAL A 76 -12.31 -12.93 -4.51
N PRO A 77 -13.29 -13.79 -4.19
CA PRO A 77 -14.65 -13.63 -4.71
C PRO A 77 -15.27 -12.32 -4.20
N LEU A 78 -16.19 -11.74 -4.96
CA LEU A 78 -16.95 -10.56 -4.51
C LEU A 78 -17.76 -10.89 -3.25
N ASP A 79 -18.47 -12.00 -3.25
CA ASP A 79 -19.21 -12.49 -2.10
C ASP A 79 -18.26 -13.08 -1.06
N LYS A 80 -18.49 -12.74 0.20
CA LYS A 80 -17.71 -13.29 1.30
C LYS A 80 -18.18 -14.70 1.65
N SER A 81 -17.22 -15.53 2.04
CA SER A 81 -17.53 -16.79 2.71
C SER A 81 -18.19 -16.54 4.07
N ALA A 82 -18.99 -17.48 4.55
CA ALA A 82 -19.63 -17.36 5.85
C ALA A 82 -18.57 -17.16 6.96
N GLY A 83 -18.75 -16.11 7.76
CA GLY A 83 -17.81 -15.77 8.85
C GLY A 83 -16.50 -15.12 8.38
N GLU A 84 -16.33 -14.81 7.08
CA GLU A 84 -15.13 -14.11 6.60
C GLU A 84 -15.11 -12.64 7.04
N ILE A 85 -14.00 -12.22 7.63
CA ILE A 85 -13.70 -10.83 7.97
C ILE A 85 -12.61 -10.35 7.03
N ARG A 86 -12.99 -9.45 6.13
CA ARG A 86 -12.13 -9.02 5.02
C ARG A 86 -11.50 -7.67 5.29
N ILE A 87 -10.18 -7.61 5.27
CA ILE A 87 -9.37 -6.41 5.47
C ILE A 87 -8.55 -6.17 4.20
N PHE A 88 -8.52 -4.93 3.69
CA PHE A 88 -7.65 -4.58 2.59
C PHE A 88 -6.47 -3.75 3.08
N LEU A 89 -5.27 -4.13 2.65
CA LEU A 89 -4.04 -3.36 2.79
C LEU A 89 -3.79 -2.64 1.46
N ILE A 90 -3.93 -1.32 1.47
CA ILE A 90 -3.75 -0.43 0.32
C ILE A 90 -2.47 0.37 0.55
N GLY A 91 -1.80 0.76 -0.50
CA GLY A 91 -0.60 1.58 -0.45
C GLY A 91 0.33 1.33 -1.62
N ASN A 92 1.58 1.76 -1.45
CA ASN A 92 2.64 1.66 -2.44
C ASN A 92 3.53 0.40 -2.26
N SER A 93 4.79 0.47 -2.69
CA SER A 93 5.76 -0.63 -2.61
C SER A 93 6.02 -1.14 -1.18
N THR A 94 5.96 -0.28 -0.16
CA THR A 94 6.09 -0.69 1.25
C THR A 94 4.90 -1.56 1.67
N ALA A 95 3.67 -1.17 1.36
CA ALA A 95 2.48 -1.96 1.62
C ALA A 95 2.41 -3.23 0.76
N PHE A 96 2.85 -3.15 -0.49
CA PHE A 96 3.03 -4.29 -1.39
C PHE A 96 4.06 -5.28 -0.84
N THR A 97 4.94 -4.81 0.05
CA THR A 97 6.07 -5.54 0.61
C THR A 97 7.05 -5.98 -0.49
N GLU A 98 7.46 -5.01 -1.29
CA GLU A 98 8.50 -5.22 -2.30
C GLU A 98 9.76 -5.80 -1.63
N MET A 99 10.54 -6.58 -2.36
CA MET A 99 11.69 -7.34 -1.87
C MET A 99 11.38 -8.55 -0.96
N ALA A 100 10.12 -8.85 -0.63
CA ALA A 100 9.78 -10.09 0.07
C ALA A 100 10.04 -11.31 -0.80
N GLU A 101 10.59 -12.36 -0.21
CA GLU A 101 10.98 -13.58 -0.94
C GLU A 101 9.80 -14.48 -1.36
N LYS A 102 8.59 -14.22 -0.87
CA LYS A 102 7.34 -14.89 -1.23
C LYS A 102 6.14 -14.21 -0.56
N ASN A 103 4.93 -14.51 -1.01
CA ASN A 103 3.70 -13.91 -0.49
C ASN A 103 3.53 -14.10 1.02
N GLN A 104 3.84 -15.29 1.55
CA GLN A 104 3.71 -15.60 2.98
C GLN A 104 4.61 -14.72 3.88
N LYS A 105 5.63 -14.07 3.30
CA LYS A 105 6.50 -13.09 3.98
C LYS A 105 6.02 -11.65 3.80
N ALA A 106 4.99 -11.41 3.00
CA ALA A 106 4.42 -10.07 2.81
C ALA A 106 3.56 -9.64 4.01
N LEU A 107 3.46 -8.31 4.23
CA LEU A 107 2.75 -7.71 5.37
C LEU A 107 1.32 -8.22 5.52
N ALA A 108 0.55 -8.28 4.42
CA ALA A 108 -0.83 -8.73 4.46
C ALA A 108 -0.96 -10.15 5.04
N PHE A 109 -0.14 -11.09 4.58
CA PHE A 109 -0.14 -12.47 5.06
C PHE A 109 0.30 -12.59 6.52
N LYS A 110 1.29 -11.76 6.94
CA LYS A 110 1.73 -11.73 8.34
C LYS A 110 0.63 -11.20 9.27
N ILE A 111 -0.06 -10.13 8.88
CA ILE A 111 -1.19 -9.57 9.65
C ILE A 111 -2.35 -10.58 9.71
N GLU A 112 -2.70 -11.20 8.58
CA GLU A 112 -3.72 -12.25 8.50
C GLU A 112 -3.42 -13.39 9.47
N LYS A 113 -2.17 -13.88 9.45
CA LYS A 113 -1.71 -14.93 10.36
C LYS A 113 -1.87 -14.52 11.81
N LEU A 114 -1.43 -13.33 12.21
CA LEU A 114 -1.52 -12.82 13.58
C LEU A 114 -2.98 -12.73 14.05
N LEU A 115 -3.90 -12.23 13.22
CA LEU A 115 -5.32 -12.14 13.55
C LEU A 115 -5.97 -13.52 13.71
N ASN A 116 -5.69 -14.46 12.80
CA ASN A 116 -6.23 -15.82 12.90
C ASN A 116 -5.60 -16.59 14.05
N ASP A 117 -4.30 -16.38 14.37
CA ASP A 117 -3.66 -16.93 15.58
C ASP A 117 -4.35 -16.41 16.83
N ARG A 118 -4.73 -15.12 16.88
CA ARG A 118 -5.46 -14.52 17.97
C ARG A 118 -6.83 -15.16 18.18
N VAL A 119 -7.59 -15.37 17.09
CA VAL A 119 -8.88 -16.07 17.15
C VAL A 119 -8.70 -17.50 17.66
N ARG A 120 -7.69 -18.21 17.21
CA ARG A 120 -7.38 -19.57 17.71
C ARG A 120 -7.04 -19.56 19.19
N ALA A 121 -6.19 -18.63 19.64
CA ALA A 121 -5.79 -18.52 21.04
C ALA A 121 -6.99 -18.25 21.97
N GLN A 122 -7.89 -17.32 21.59
CA GLN A 122 -9.07 -17.02 22.41
C GLN A 122 -10.12 -18.13 22.45
N ASN A 123 -10.11 -19.04 21.46
CA ASN A 123 -11.01 -20.20 21.42
C ASN A 123 -10.42 -21.41 22.16
N SER A 124 -9.10 -21.59 22.12
CA SER A 124 -8.42 -22.70 22.79
C SER A 124 -8.16 -22.44 24.30
N SER A 125 -8.10 -21.19 24.73
CA SER A 125 -7.84 -20.78 26.12
C SER A 125 -8.76 -19.61 26.51
N PRO A 126 -10.09 -19.83 26.52
CA PRO A 126 -11.07 -18.75 26.72
C PRO A 126 -10.92 -18.03 28.04
N GLU A 127 -10.43 -18.72 29.08
CA GLU A 127 -10.18 -18.19 30.43
C GLU A 127 -9.10 -17.10 30.48
N LYS A 128 -8.23 -17.02 29.46
CA LYS A 128 -7.18 -16.00 29.39
C LYS A 128 -7.67 -14.69 28.79
N PHE A 129 -8.92 -14.62 28.38
CA PHE A 129 -9.51 -13.46 27.71
C PHE A 129 -10.79 -13.04 28.41
N LYS A 130 -11.23 -11.80 28.20
CA LYS A 130 -12.50 -11.30 28.71
C LYS A 130 -13.61 -12.28 28.36
N PRO A 131 -14.46 -12.66 29.34
CA PRO A 131 -15.58 -13.56 29.10
C PRO A 131 -16.59 -12.92 28.12
N ARG A 132 -17.38 -13.73 27.44
CA ARG A 132 -18.45 -13.24 26.52
C ARG A 132 -19.59 -12.62 27.31
N GLU A 133 -19.88 -13.16 28.50
CA GLU A 133 -20.93 -12.69 29.41
C GLU A 133 -20.31 -12.05 30.64
N ILE A 134 -20.99 -11.09 31.22
CA ILE A 134 -20.55 -10.44 32.46
C ILE A 134 -20.67 -11.44 33.61
N PRO A 135 -19.59 -11.67 34.39
CA PRO A 135 -19.68 -12.47 35.61
C PRO A 135 -20.69 -11.88 36.58
N TYR A 136 -21.30 -12.76 37.36
CA TYR A 136 -22.32 -12.34 38.35
C TYR A 136 -21.71 -11.62 39.57
N PHE A 137 -20.53 -12.05 40.01
CA PHE A 137 -19.90 -11.51 41.21
C PHE A 137 -18.95 -10.34 40.90
N ALA A 138 -18.94 -9.32 41.77
CA ALA A 138 -18.17 -8.08 41.54
C ALA A 138 -16.65 -8.32 41.45
N ASP A 139 -16.10 -9.23 42.25
CA ASP A 139 -14.69 -9.63 42.22
C ASP A 139 -14.31 -10.31 40.90
N GLN A 140 -15.20 -11.13 40.35
CA GLN A 140 -15.03 -11.76 39.05
C GLN A 140 -15.10 -10.72 37.91
N ILE A 141 -15.93 -9.68 38.03
CA ILE A 141 -15.98 -8.58 37.07
C ILE A 141 -14.64 -7.82 37.05
N GLU A 142 -14.10 -7.54 38.24
CA GLU A 142 -12.80 -6.84 38.36
C GLU A 142 -11.66 -7.66 37.73
N ALA A 143 -11.62 -8.97 38.04
CA ALA A 143 -10.69 -9.90 37.42
C ALA A 143 -10.85 -9.96 35.90
N ALA A 144 -12.10 -10.03 35.40
CA ALA A 144 -12.40 -10.06 33.98
C ALA A 144 -11.98 -8.77 33.23
N ARG A 145 -12.05 -7.60 33.86
CA ARG A 145 -11.63 -6.33 33.29
C ARG A 145 -10.14 -6.28 32.98
N SER A 146 -9.31 -6.93 33.79
CA SER A 146 -7.85 -6.97 33.62
C SER A 146 -7.40 -7.87 32.46
N LEU A 147 -8.26 -8.80 32.01
CA LEU A 147 -7.93 -9.70 30.91
C LEU A 147 -7.90 -8.99 29.55
N PRO A 148 -7.09 -9.51 28.59
CA PRO A 148 -7.09 -9.03 27.21
C PRO A 148 -8.50 -9.14 26.58
N ALA A 149 -8.91 -8.15 25.84
CA ALA A 149 -10.16 -8.19 25.11
C ALA A 149 -10.18 -9.32 24.07
N ARG A 150 -11.34 -9.93 23.84
CA ARG A 150 -11.55 -10.80 22.69
C ARG A 150 -11.64 -9.93 21.42
N ILE A 151 -11.26 -10.50 20.29
CA ILE A 151 -11.58 -9.91 18.99
C ILE A 151 -12.77 -10.64 18.36
N ARG A 152 -13.43 -9.98 17.44
CA ARG A 152 -14.55 -10.56 16.68
C ARG A 152 -14.14 -11.91 16.10
N GLU A 153 -14.98 -12.91 16.31
CA GLU A 153 -14.77 -14.26 15.79
C GLU A 153 -15.04 -14.32 14.29
N GLY A 154 -14.27 -15.13 13.60
CA GLY A 154 -14.36 -15.33 12.16
C GLY A 154 -13.04 -15.74 11.56
N SER A 155 -13.04 -15.93 10.25
CA SER A 155 -11.85 -16.15 9.43
C SER A 155 -11.38 -14.81 8.88
N TYR A 156 -10.28 -14.30 9.39
CA TYR A 156 -9.67 -13.07 8.90
C TYR A 156 -8.95 -13.32 7.58
N ARG A 157 -9.23 -12.49 6.59
CA ARG A 157 -8.53 -12.46 5.31
C ARG A 157 -8.01 -11.05 5.06
N VAL A 158 -6.67 -10.91 4.92
CA VAL A 158 -6.03 -9.64 4.65
C VAL A 158 -5.53 -9.62 3.20
N ILE A 159 -6.11 -8.77 2.39
CA ILE A 159 -5.88 -8.70 0.94
C ILE A 159 -4.93 -7.57 0.63
N ALA A 160 -3.78 -7.88 0.03
CA ALA A 160 -2.83 -6.88 -0.43
C ALA A 160 -3.30 -6.26 -1.76
N ALA A 161 -4.00 -5.14 -1.68
CA ALA A 161 -4.40 -4.32 -2.83
C ALA A 161 -3.42 -3.18 -3.11
N ALA A 162 -2.21 -3.26 -2.55
CA ALA A 162 -1.14 -2.30 -2.77
C ALA A 162 -0.52 -2.46 -4.17
N VAL A 163 -0.07 -1.37 -4.75
CA VAL A 163 0.61 -1.35 -6.05
C VAL A 163 1.88 -0.50 -5.94
N PRO A 164 3.07 -1.04 -6.26
CA PRO A 164 4.31 -0.29 -6.19
C PRO A 164 4.23 1.05 -6.94
N GLY A 165 4.74 2.11 -6.33
CA GLY A 165 4.78 3.46 -6.91
C GLY A 165 3.48 4.26 -6.83
N TYR A 166 2.38 3.73 -6.31
CA TYR A 166 1.15 4.49 -6.13
C TYR A 166 1.33 5.64 -5.12
N ASN A 167 0.70 6.77 -5.40
CA ASN A 167 0.41 7.82 -4.43
C ASN A 167 -1.06 7.76 -4.01
N SER A 168 -1.45 8.57 -3.05
CA SER A 168 -2.82 8.59 -2.51
C SER A 168 -3.92 8.83 -3.54
N GLY A 169 -3.61 9.47 -4.68
CA GLY A 169 -4.56 9.65 -5.77
C GLY A 169 -4.88 8.34 -6.50
N ASN A 170 -3.86 7.53 -6.78
CA ASN A 170 -4.06 6.19 -7.33
C ASN A 170 -4.81 5.29 -6.35
N GLU A 171 -4.48 5.39 -5.05
CA GLU A 171 -5.08 4.59 -3.97
C GLU A 171 -6.56 4.93 -3.78
N LEU A 172 -6.91 6.22 -3.82
CA LEU A 172 -8.31 6.67 -3.78
C LEU A 172 -9.11 6.11 -4.98
N ALA A 173 -8.52 6.15 -6.18
CA ALA A 173 -9.16 5.59 -7.38
C ALA A 173 -9.32 4.06 -7.26
N LEU A 174 -8.27 3.35 -6.78
CA LEU A 174 -8.32 1.91 -6.54
C LEU A 174 -9.38 1.55 -5.50
N LEU A 175 -9.46 2.29 -4.40
CA LEU A 175 -10.46 2.10 -3.37
C LEU A 175 -11.87 2.26 -3.95
N ALA A 176 -12.13 3.36 -4.66
CA ALA A 176 -13.44 3.70 -5.20
C ALA A 176 -13.92 2.71 -6.28
N HIS A 177 -13.05 2.36 -7.22
CA HIS A 177 -13.44 1.61 -8.42
C HIS A 177 -13.24 0.10 -8.31
N LYS A 178 -12.52 -0.36 -7.27
CA LYS A 178 -12.23 -1.79 -7.14
C LYS A 178 -12.49 -2.33 -5.74
N VAL A 179 -11.80 -1.80 -4.71
CA VAL A 179 -11.79 -2.40 -3.38
C VAL A 179 -13.16 -2.38 -2.71
N MET A 180 -13.94 -1.29 -2.85
CA MET A 180 -15.27 -1.17 -2.23
C MET A 180 -16.26 -2.25 -2.69
N ALA A 181 -16.13 -2.75 -3.93
CA ALA A 181 -16.96 -3.84 -4.45
C ALA A 181 -16.81 -5.16 -3.66
N TYR A 182 -15.68 -5.36 -2.97
CA TYR A 182 -15.41 -6.55 -2.17
C TYR A 182 -15.90 -6.45 -0.72
N SER A 183 -16.69 -5.43 -0.39
CA SER A 183 -17.31 -5.24 0.94
C SER A 183 -16.31 -5.37 2.10
N PRO A 184 -15.28 -4.52 2.20
CA PRO A 184 -14.28 -4.59 3.27
C PRO A 184 -14.91 -4.42 4.66
N ASN A 185 -14.36 -5.10 5.68
CA ASN A 185 -14.71 -4.90 7.08
C ASN A 185 -13.78 -3.90 7.77
N ALA A 186 -12.58 -3.71 7.23
CA ALA A 186 -11.63 -2.68 7.63
C ALA A 186 -10.64 -2.42 6.50
N LEU A 187 -9.98 -1.27 6.57
CA LEU A 187 -8.94 -0.85 5.64
C LEU A 187 -7.68 -0.44 6.40
N ILE A 188 -6.54 -0.77 5.83
CA ILE A 188 -5.22 -0.26 6.22
C ILE A 188 -4.66 0.46 5.01
N ILE A 189 -4.33 1.73 5.14
CA ILE A 189 -3.66 2.53 4.11
C ILE A 189 -2.26 2.82 4.64
N LEU A 190 -1.24 2.26 3.98
CA LEU A 190 0.17 2.39 4.36
C LEU A 190 0.93 3.04 3.21
N ASP A 191 1.15 4.35 3.32
CA ASP A 191 1.66 5.17 2.24
C ASP A 191 2.40 6.43 2.74
N GLY A 192 2.57 7.43 1.87
CA GLY A 192 3.05 8.78 2.16
C GLY A 192 4.31 9.16 1.39
N TYR A 193 5.30 8.30 1.22
CA TYR A 193 6.53 8.64 0.53
C TYR A 193 6.28 9.10 -0.92
N GLU A 194 5.45 8.39 -1.66
CA GLU A 194 5.13 8.71 -3.05
C GLU A 194 4.35 10.03 -3.18
N ASP A 195 3.54 10.39 -2.18
CA ASP A 195 2.87 11.68 -2.13
C ASP A 195 3.85 12.84 -1.94
N LEU A 196 4.86 12.64 -1.09
CA LEU A 196 5.86 13.67 -0.80
C LEU A 196 6.83 13.90 -1.95
N ARG A 197 7.10 12.88 -2.78
CA ARG A 197 7.98 13.00 -3.95
C ARG A 197 7.25 13.40 -5.23
N SER A 198 5.96 13.10 -5.37
CA SER A 198 5.18 13.46 -6.55
C SER A 198 4.85 14.95 -6.58
N PRO A 199 5.08 15.68 -7.69
CA PRO A 199 4.71 17.08 -7.81
C PRO A 199 3.24 17.33 -7.44
N SER A 200 2.95 18.48 -6.83
CA SER A 200 1.60 18.80 -6.32
C SER A 200 0.53 18.89 -7.41
N ASN A 201 0.93 19.18 -8.64
CA ASN A 201 0.05 19.21 -9.82
C ASN A 201 -0.20 17.83 -10.44
N GLN A 202 0.45 16.77 -9.94
CA GLN A 202 0.24 15.40 -10.37
C GLN A 202 -0.74 14.70 -9.41
N SER A 203 -2.00 14.56 -9.80
CA SER A 203 -3.03 13.97 -8.94
C SER A 203 -2.81 12.50 -8.67
N ALA A 204 -2.40 11.73 -9.70
CA ALA A 204 -2.10 10.31 -9.62
C ALA A 204 -0.81 10.02 -10.43
N ARG A 205 -0.09 8.99 -10.04
CA ARG A 205 1.10 8.56 -10.78
C ARG A 205 0.71 7.73 -12.00
N GLU A 206 1.47 7.92 -13.07
CA GLU A 206 1.33 7.19 -14.33
C GLU A 206 2.64 6.51 -14.70
N ILE A 207 2.56 5.44 -15.46
CA ILE A 207 3.72 4.79 -16.06
C ILE A 207 3.92 5.30 -17.47
N GLY A 208 5.20 5.48 -17.84
CA GLY A 208 5.61 5.97 -19.15
C GLY A 208 5.17 7.42 -19.31
N ASN A 209 5.76 8.28 -18.52
CA ASN A 209 5.52 9.71 -18.39
C ASN A 209 5.24 10.40 -19.75
N VAL A 210 3.99 10.25 -20.25
CA VAL A 210 3.56 10.79 -21.57
C VAL A 210 3.79 12.28 -21.63
N GLU A 211 3.55 12.97 -20.51
CA GLU A 211 3.73 14.41 -20.43
C GLU A 211 5.20 14.81 -20.61
N GLN A 212 6.13 14.04 -20.05
CA GLN A 212 7.58 14.28 -20.28
C GLN A 212 7.99 13.95 -21.71
N VAL A 213 7.44 12.88 -22.29
CA VAL A 213 7.65 12.53 -23.70
C VAL A 213 7.13 13.65 -24.62
N LEU A 214 5.96 14.20 -24.33
CA LEU A 214 5.36 15.29 -25.10
C LEU A 214 6.08 16.63 -24.90
N ARG A 215 6.69 16.87 -23.75
CA ARG A 215 7.47 18.08 -23.48
C ARG A 215 8.82 18.10 -24.20
N ASP A 216 9.49 16.95 -24.29
CA ASP A 216 10.79 16.83 -24.96
C ASP A 216 10.92 15.48 -25.71
N PRO A 217 10.24 15.35 -26.86
CA PRO A 217 10.23 14.10 -27.62
C PRO A 217 11.61 13.76 -28.21
N LEU A 218 12.47 14.76 -28.46
CA LEU A 218 13.82 14.52 -29.00
C LEU A 218 14.77 13.95 -27.95
N ALA A 219 14.73 14.45 -26.72
CA ALA A 219 15.51 13.88 -25.62
C ALA A 219 15.08 12.43 -25.33
N GLN A 220 13.78 12.17 -25.29
CA GLN A 220 13.23 10.82 -25.09
C GLN A 220 13.62 9.87 -26.23
N TYR A 221 13.58 10.34 -27.49
CA TYR A 221 14.02 9.55 -28.64
C TYR A 221 15.51 9.20 -28.54
N ARG A 222 16.37 10.16 -28.20
CA ARG A 222 17.82 9.93 -28.00
C ARG A 222 18.09 8.96 -26.86
N GLN A 223 17.39 9.13 -25.74
CA GLN A 223 17.49 8.20 -24.59
C GLN A 223 17.08 6.79 -24.99
N HIS A 224 16.00 6.65 -25.75
CA HIS A 224 15.54 5.37 -26.29
C HIS A 224 16.59 4.71 -27.20
N GLN A 225 17.19 5.46 -28.13
CA GLN A 225 18.25 4.96 -29.00
C GLN A 225 19.48 4.50 -28.20
N THR A 226 19.86 5.26 -27.16
CA THR A 226 20.97 4.90 -26.27
C THR A 226 20.66 3.64 -25.47
N GLN A 227 19.43 3.48 -24.98
CA GLN A 227 18.99 2.27 -24.27
C GLN A 227 18.97 1.03 -25.19
N GLN A 228 18.47 1.17 -26.43
CA GLN A 228 18.51 0.09 -27.42
C GLN A 228 19.95 -0.33 -27.74
N PHE A 229 20.84 0.65 -27.92
CA PHE A 229 22.26 0.38 -28.15
C PHE A 229 22.91 -0.31 -26.95
N ASN A 230 22.63 0.15 -25.73
CA ASN A 230 23.12 -0.45 -24.49
C ASN A 230 22.56 -1.88 -24.29
N ASN A 231 21.28 -2.11 -24.58
CA ASN A 231 20.66 -3.44 -24.52
C ASN A 231 21.27 -4.38 -25.57
N TRP A 232 21.49 -3.90 -26.79
CA TRP A 232 22.17 -4.68 -27.83
C TRP A 232 23.63 -4.95 -27.47
N SER A 233 24.39 -3.94 -27.01
CA SER A 233 25.79 -4.11 -26.61
C SER A 233 25.96 -5.00 -25.38
N SER A 234 25.03 -4.92 -24.42
CA SER A 234 25.02 -5.80 -23.23
C SER A 234 24.72 -7.27 -23.55
N SER A 235 24.18 -7.56 -24.74
CA SER A 235 23.99 -8.93 -25.22
C SER A 235 25.29 -9.59 -25.72
N LEU A 236 26.31 -8.78 -26.04
CA LEU A 236 27.61 -9.26 -26.50
C LEU A 236 28.45 -9.78 -25.33
N TYR A 237 28.97 -11.01 -25.47
CA TYR A 237 29.71 -11.73 -24.42
C TYR A 237 30.94 -10.95 -23.89
N LEU A 238 31.62 -10.20 -24.76
CA LEU A 238 32.80 -9.39 -24.42
C LEU A 238 32.44 -8.16 -23.56
N VAL A 239 31.27 -7.53 -23.82
CA VAL A 239 30.80 -6.37 -23.06
C VAL A 239 30.35 -6.80 -21.67
N LYS A 240 29.71 -7.98 -21.56
CA LYS A 240 29.34 -8.58 -20.25
C LYS A 240 30.58 -8.92 -19.41
N ALA A 241 31.66 -9.40 -20.04
CA ALA A 241 32.90 -9.68 -19.33
C ALA A 241 33.61 -8.40 -18.86
N TRP A 242 33.59 -7.35 -19.67
CA TRP A 242 34.19 -6.03 -19.35
C TRP A 242 33.36 -5.27 -18.28
N GLN A 243 32.03 -5.24 -18.40
CA GLN A 243 31.13 -4.64 -17.39
C GLN A 243 31.24 -5.33 -16.03
N LYS A 244 31.44 -6.65 -15.99
CA LYS A 244 31.65 -7.40 -14.76
C LYS A 244 32.96 -7.06 -14.05
N TRP A 245 33.94 -6.50 -14.79
CA TRP A 245 35.25 -6.15 -14.29
C TRP A 245 35.37 -4.67 -13.87
N VAL A 246 34.59 -3.78 -14.49
CA VAL A 246 34.71 -2.32 -14.33
C VAL A 246 33.57 -1.72 -13.49
N ASN A 247 32.39 -2.33 -13.47
CA ASN A 247 31.27 -1.89 -12.64
C ASN A 247 30.57 -3.08 -11.97
N PRO A 248 30.54 -3.16 -10.62
CA PRO A 248 29.59 -4.04 -9.96
C PRO A 248 28.19 -3.59 -10.37
N ALA A 249 27.40 -4.53 -10.91
CA ALA A 249 26.09 -4.38 -11.53
C ALA A 249 25.34 -3.13 -11.06
N ASP A 250 25.30 -2.14 -11.93
CA ASP A 250 24.55 -0.92 -11.72
C ASP A 250 23.06 -1.32 -11.65
N MET A 251 22.49 -1.35 -10.46
CA MET A 251 21.06 -1.65 -10.25
C MET A 251 20.14 -0.66 -10.96
N SER A 252 20.70 0.48 -11.44
CA SER A 252 19.96 1.51 -12.16
C SER A 252 19.37 1.04 -13.49
N THR A 253 19.90 -0.03 -14.10
CA THR A 253 19.40 -0.55 -15.38
C THR A 253 18.07 -1.32 -15.26
N PHE A 254 17.63 -1.65 -14.06
CA PHE A 254 16.39 -2.41 -13.79
C PHE A 254 15.34 -1.60 -13.04
N SER A 255 15.66 -0.35 -12.68
CA SER A 255 14.74 0.47 -11.90
C SER A 255 13.64 1.07 -12.79
N SER A 256 12.40 0.85 -12.44
CA SER A 256 11.29 1.71 -12.85
C SER A 256 11.46 3.10 -12.21
N ASP A 257 10.88 4.14 -12.81
CA ASP A 257 11.02 5.53 -12.33
C ASP A 257 10.68 5.69 -10.83
N TYR A 258 9.81 4.84 -10.27
CA TYR A 258 9.46 4.89 -8.85
C TYR A 258 10.56 4.33 -7.93
N GLN A 259 11.49 3.53 -8.44
CA GLN A 259 12.63 2.97 -7.68
C GLN A 259 13.85 3.89 -7.66
N ILE A 260 13.82 5.02 -8.35
CA ILE A 260 14.90 6.00 -8.31
C ILE A 260 14.74 6.88 -7.08
N PHE A 261 15.71 6.81 -6.17
CA PHE A 261 15.74 7.62 -4.95
C PHE A 261 16.80 8.71 -5.08
N ASN A 262 16.37 9.94 -5.27
CA ASN A 262 17.28 11.09 -5.33
C ASN A 262 16.63 12.34 -4.72
N ALA A 263 17.47 13.34 -4.41
CA ALA A 263 17.00 14.60 -3.85
C ALA A 263 16.16 15.44 -4.83
N GLU A 264 16.31 15.25 -6.14
CA GLU A 264 15.66 16.08 -7.16
C GLU A 264 14.15 15.89 -7.20
N GLN A 265 13.66 14.69 -6.83
CA GLN A 265 12.22 14.37 -6.75
C GLN A 265 11.54 15.00 -5.54
N LEU A 266 12.34 15.44 -4.55
CA LEU A 266 11.85 16.09 -3.33
C LEU A 266 12.01 17.61 -3.48
N SER A 267 10.96 18.37 -3.24
CA SER A 267 11.01 19.83 -3.36
C SER A 267 11.89 20.47 -2.29
N LYS A 268 12.55 21.57 -2.68
CA LYS A 268 13.17 22.53 -1.74
C LYS A 268 12.20 23.63 -1.34
N ASP A 269 11.17 23.84 -2.14
CA ASP A 269 10.19 24.91 -1.93
C ASP A 269 9.19 24.46 -0.87
N GLU A 270 9.14 25.21 0.23
CA GLU A 270 8.24 24.98 1.35
C GLU A 270 6.76 25.05 0.96
N GLN A 271 6.40 25.89 -0.01
CA GLN A 271 5.03 25.99 -0.50
C GLN A 271 4.65 24.76 -1.32
N GLU A 272 5.57 24.28 -2.15
CA GLU A 272 5.35 23.04 -2.92
C GLU A 272 5.23 21.82 -1.99
N ILE A 273 6.08 21.72 -0.96
CA ILE A 273 5.97 20.66 0.05
C ILE A 273 4.60 20.72 0.73
N GLN A 274 4.14 21.91 1.11
CA GLN A 274 2.82 22.07 1.73
C GLN A 274 1.69 21.63 0.79
N LYS A 275 1.73 22.03 -0.49
CA LYS A 275 0.74 21.61 -1.49
C LYS A 275 0.70 20.09 -1.67
N ARG A 276 1.85 19.41 -1.65
CA ARG A 276 1.94 17.94 -1.71
C ARG A 276 1.27 17.30 -0.48
N VAL A 277 1.55 17.82 0.70
CA VAL A 277 0.94 17.35 1.96
C VAL A 277 -0.56 17.65 1.99
N ASP A 278 -1.00 18.79 1.48
CA ASP A 278 -2.42 19.15 1.41
C ASP A 278 -3.17 18.23 0.44
N ARG A 279 -2.57 17.87 -0.71
CA ARG A 279 -3.12 16.86 -1.63
C ARG A 279 -3.25 15.51 -0.93
N TYR A 280 -2.20 15.06 -0.22
CA TYR A 280 -2.22 13.82 0.53
C TYR A 280 -3.35 13.81 1.58
N LEU A 281 -3.46 14.85 2.39
CA LEU A 281 -4.55 15.01 3.35
C LEU A 281 -5.92 15.02 2.67
N PHE A 282 -6.06 15.74 1.54
CA PHE A 282 -7.31 15.78 0.78
C PHE A 282 -7.73 14.38 0.32
N ASN A 283 -6.83 13.64 -0.31
CA ASN A 283 -7.11 12.28 -0.79
C ASN A 283 -7.44 11.33 0.37
N THR A 284 -6.69 11.39 1.47
CA THR A 284 -6.94 10.62 2.69
C THR A 284 -8.35 10.91 3.25
N ARG A 285 -8.76 12.18 3.28
CA ARG A 285 -10.12 12.55 3.69
C ARG A 285 -11.19 12.03 2.72
N GLN A 286 -10.93 12.02 1.41
CA GLN A 286 -11.88 11.43 0.46
C GLN A 286 -11.98 9.92 0.65
N MET A 287 -10.87 9.21 0.89
CA MET A 287 -10.89 7.78 1.22
C MET A 287 -11.72 7.49 2.48
N THR A 288 -11.52 8.28 3.55
CA THR A 288 -12.30 8.10 4.79
C THR A 288 -13.78 8.47 4.65
N ARG A 289 -14.12 9.39 3.76
CA ARG A 289 -15.54 9.69 3.42
C ARG A 289 -16.19 8.57 2.62
N LEU A 290 -15.45 8.02 1.65
CA LEU A 290 -15.92 6.92 0.81
C LEU A 290 -16.17 5.66 1.64
N THR A 291 -15.34 5.40 2.64
CA THR A 291 -15.48 4.21 3.50
C THR A 291 -16.60 4.35 4.55
N GLY A 292 -17.03 5.57 4.86
CA GLY A 292 -18.09 5.80 5.84
C GLY A 292 -17.78 5.20 7.20
N ASP A 293 -18.61 4.24 7.64
CA ASP A 293 -18.46 3.56 8.93
C ASP A 293 -17.43 2.41 8.91
N ILE A 294 -16.84 2.10 7.76
CA ILE A 294 -15.79 1.07 7.67
C ILE A 294 -14.54 1.59 8.38
N PRO A 295 -14.06 0.91 9.43
CA PRO A 295 -12.85 1.29 10.13
C PRO A 295 -11.67 1.38 9.16
N THR A 296 -11.03 2.55 9.11
CA THR A 296 -9.92 2.84 8.23
C THR A 296 -8.74 3.35 9.03
N LEU A 297 -7.62 2.62 8.97
CA LEU A 297 -6.34 2.96 9.57
C LEU A 297 -5.45 3.62 8.52
N ILE A 298 -5.03 4.85 8.76
CA ILE A 298 -4.07 5.58 7.93
C ILE A 298 -2.71 5.50 8.61
N ALA A 299 -1.71 4.97 7.94
CA ALA A 299 -0.37 4.79 8.46
C ALA A 299 0.65 5.48 7.56
N LEU A 300 1.29 6.54 8.06
CA LEU A 300 2.43 7.14 7.39
C LEU A 300 3.61 6.17 7.45
N GLN A 301 4.06 5.70 6.28
CA GLN A 301 5.08 4.66 6.17
C GLN A 301 6.43 5.08 6.75
N PRO A 302 7.27 4.13 7.20
CA PRO A 302 8.64 4.42 7.59
C PRO A 302 9.51 4.75 6.37
N GLU A 303 10.55 5.55 6.63
CA GLU A 303 11.59 5.87 5.67
C GLU A 303 12.93 5.93 6.43
N ILE A 304 14.03 5.58 5.77
CA ILE A 304 15.34 5.36 6.40
C ILE A 304 15.85 6.57 7.19
N THR A 305 15.53 7.81 6.77
CA THR A 305 15.96 9.03 7.49
C THR A 305 15.27 9.18 8.86
N GLY A 306 14.19 8.47 9.11
CA GLY A 306 13.56 8.36 10.42
C GLY A 306 14.32 7.50 11.41
N LYS A 307 15.25 6.64 10.93
CA LYS A 307 16.13 5.82 11.75
C LYS A 307 17.48 6.54 11.93
N GLN A 308 17.56 7.46 12.89
CA GLN A 308 18.76 8.25 13.16
C GLN A 308 19.71 7.61 14.19
N LYS A 309 19.22 6.64 14.96
CA LYS A 309 19.98 5.89 15.96
C LYS A 309 20.15 4.44 15.51
N SER A 310 21.18 3.79 16.03
CA SER A 310 21.40 2.35 15.83
C SER A 310 21.45 1.91 14.34
N LEU A 311 22.01 2.76 13.48
CA LEU A 311 22.20 2.42 12.06
C LEU A 311 23.19 1.25 11.92
N THR A 312 22.84 0.30 11.06
CA THR A 312 23.81 -0.71 10.61
C THR A 312 24.75 -0.12 9.56
N LYS A 313 25.82 -0.84 9.24
CA LYS A 313 26.77 -0.40 8.20
C LYS A 313 26.12 -0.28 6.83
N GLU A 314 25.18 -1.18 6.52
CA GLU A 314 24.43 -1.19 5.28
C GLU A 314 23.52 0.04 5.19
N GLU A 315 22.76 0.35 6.25
CA GLU A 315 21.89 1.52 6.31
C GLU A 315 22.67 2.85 6.26
N ASP A 316 23.79 2.93 6.95
CA ASP A 316 24.69 4.09 6.88
C ASP A 316 25.26 4.28 5.46
N SER A 317 25.58 3.17 4.77
CA SER A 317 26.01 3.22 3.37
C SER A 317 24.90 3.74 2.45
N VAL A 318 23.65 3.31 2.64
CA VAL A 318 22.48 3.81 1.89
C VAL A 318 22.32 5.31 2.13
N LEU A 319 22.29 5.77 3.39
CA LEU A 319 22.16 7.19 3.71
C LEU A 319 23.29 8.04 3.13
N LYS A 320 24.53 7.56 3.16
CA LYS A 320 25.68 8.25 2.56
C LYS A 320 25.54 8.36 1.04
N SER A 321 25.04 7.32 0.37
CA SER A 321 24.83 7.34 -1.09
C SER A 321 23.74 8.32 -1.51
N LEU A 322 22.70 8.49 -0.71
CA LEU A 322 21.60 9.44 -0.93
C LEU A 322 22.05 10.90 -0.69
N GLY A 323 23.00 11.09 0.21
CA GLY A 323 23.56 12.39 0.55
C GLY A 323 22.70 13.22 1.53
N LYS A 324 23.34 14.27 2.05
CA LYS A 324 22.70 15.14 3.06
C LYS A 324 21.47 15.86 2.52
N GLU A 325 21.51 16.30 1.26
CA GLU A 325 20.39 17.04 0.65
C GLU A 325 19.12 16.22 0.59
N TYR A 326 19.21 14.93 0.22
CA TYR A 326 18.08 14.01 0.27
C TYR A 326 17.53 13.90 1.69
N SER A 327 18.40 13.63 2.65
CA SER A 327 18.00 13.44 4.05
C SER A 327 17.31 14.66 4.65
N ASP A 328 17.83 15.87 4.38
CA ASP A 328 17.25 17.12 4.86
C ASP A 328 15.84 17.34 4.25
N ARG A 329 15.66 17.11 2.94
CA ARG A 329 14.39 17.31 2.24
C ARG A 329 13.32 16.31 2.67
N VAL A 330 13.67 15.02 2.78
CA VAL A 330 12.74 13.98 3.24
C VAL A 330 12.31 14.25 4.67
N THR A 331 13.26 14.51 5.57
CA THR A 331 12.97 14.79 6.97
C THR A 331 12.01 15.98 7.12
N ASN A 332 12.22 17.06 6.35
CA ASN A 332 11.33 18.22 6.37
C ASN A 332 9.93 17.86 5.86
N ALA A 333 9.84 17.15 4.74
CA ALA A 333 8.56 16.74 4.15
C ALA A 333 7.76 15.83 5.10
N TYR A 334 8.42 14.84 5.73
CA TYR A 334 7.78 13.95 6.70
C TYR A 334 7.30 14.69 7.96
N LYS A 335 8.08 15.62 8.51
CA LYS A 335 7.66 16.46 9.64
C LYS A 335 6.40 17.29 9.32
N LYS A 336 6.33 17.84 8.11
CA LYS A 336 5.13 18.56 7.67
C LYS A 336 3.93 17.63 7.50
N ALA A 337 4.13 16.47 6.87
CA ALA A 337 3.08 15.48 6.71
C ALA A 337 2.55 15.00 8.07
N GLU A 338 3.43 14.60 8.99
CA GLU A 338 3.06 14.22 10.35
C GLU A 338 2.24 15.29 11.05
N LYS A 339 2.74 16.54 11.09
CA LYS A 339 2.04 17.67 11.73
C LYS A 339 0.67 17.88 11.11
N THR A 340 0.58 17.89 9.79
CA THR A 340 -0.69 18.15 9.09
C THR A 340 -1.69 17.02 9.29
N LEU A 341 -1.26 15.75 9.14
CA LEU A 341 -2.14 14.61 9.27
C LEU A 341 -2.62 14.42 10.72
N SER A 342 -1.72 14.48 11.71
CA SER A 342 -2.08 14.32 13.13
C SER A 342 -3.03 15.40 13.63
N SER A 343 -2.92 16.63 13.11
CA SER A 343 -3.83 17.73 13.46
C SER A 343 -5.21 17.62 12.80
N ASN A 344 -5.34 16.85 11.74
CA ASN A 344 -6.54 16.79 10.89
C ASN A 344 -7.24 15.43 10.86
N LEU A 345 -6.58 14.39 11.33
CA LEU A 345 -7.11 13.02 11.42
C LEU A 345 -7.13 12.61 12.89
N ALA A 346 -8.31 12.27 13.40
CA ALA A 346 -8.45 11.88 14.81
C ALA A 346 -7.75 10.51 15.05
N SER A 347 -7.07 10.39 16.21
CA SER A 347 -6.64 9.09 16.72
C SER A 347 -7.87 8.23 17.07
N PRO A 348 -7.91 6.92 16.76
CA PRO A 348 -6.81 6.08 16.29
C PRO A 348 -6.69 5.93 14.76
N LYS A 349 -7.32 6.80 13.97
CA LYS A 349 -7.34 6.68 12.51
C LYS A 349 -5.98 6.93 11.85
N PHE A 350 -5.12 7.76 12.46
CA PHE A 350 -3.79 8.07 11.95
C PHE A 350 -2.67 7.56 12.86
N ILE A 351 -1.67 6.91 12.27
CA ILE A 351 -0.45 6.45 12.92
C ILE A 351 0.76 6.88 12.10
N ASN A 352 1.76 7.41 12.79
CA ASN A 352 3.04 7.75 12.18
C ASN A 352 4.07 6.65 12.44
N PHE A 353 4.54 5.98 11.39
CA PHE A 353 5.61 4.98 11.45
C PHE A 353 6.96 5.50 10.97
N TYR A 354 7.10 6.78 10.68
CA TYR A 354 8.36 7.34 10.18
C TYR A 354 9.57 6.96 11.02
N GLN A 355 9.43 7.00 12.35
CA GLN A 355 10.50 6.67 13.30
C GLN A 355 10.37 5.27 13.92
N LEU A 356 9.55 4.38 13.35
CA LEU A 356 9.27 3.06 13.93
C LEU A 356 10.53 2.28 14.27
N PHE A 357 11.58 2.39 13.47
CA PHE A 357 12.81 1.61 13.59
C PHE A 357 13.95 2.35 14.30
N GLN A 358 13.69 3.51 14.91
CA GLN A 358 14.74 4.36 15.49
C GLN A 358 15.60 3.64 16.53
N GLU A 359 15.01 2.79 17.36
CA GLU A 359 15.70 2.04 18.42
C GLU A 359 16.06 0.59 17.99
N THR A 360 15.81 0.21 16.74
CA THR A 360 16.07 -1.15 16.26
C THR A 360 17.55 -1.28 15.89
N SER A 361 18.27 -2.18 16.57
CA SER A 361 19.72 -2.42 16.32
C SER A 361 19.97 -3.28 15.07
N GLN A 362 18.99 -4.05 14.62
CA GLN A 362 19.06 -4.82 13.38
C GLN A 362 18.82 -3.95 12.16
N GLN A 363 19.29 -4.41 10.99
CA GLN A 363 18.99 -3.76 9.73
C GLN A 363 17.48 -3.78 9.48
N ALA A 364 16.87 -2.60 9.37
CA ALA A 364 15.47 -2.44 9.04
C ALA A 364 15.27 -2.16 7.55
N PHE A 365 16.15 -1.40 6.93
CA PHE A 365 16.01 -0.92 5.57
C PHE A 365 17.00 -1.57 4.60
N ILE A 366 16.51 -1.98 3.41
CA ILE A 366 17.31 -2.46 2.28
C ILE A 366 17.75 -1.28 1.41
N ASP A 367 16.84 -0.33 1.23
CA ASP A 367 16.97 0.95 0.53
C ASP A 367 16.13 2.01 1.30
N PRO A 368 15.84 3.21 0.78
CA PRO A 368 15.13 4.24 1.56
C PRO A 368 13.79 3.83 2.18
N ILE A 369 13.02 2.96 1.53
CA ILE A 369 11.65 2.62 1.96
C ILE A 369 11.34 1.12 2.03
N HIS A 370 12.18 0.26 1.42
CA HIS A 370 11.93 -1.17 1.45
C HIS A 370 12.58 -1.83 2.67
N LEU A 371 11.79 -2.65 3.33
CA LEU A 371 12.13 -3.23 4.63
C LEU A 371 12.74 -4.62 4.48
N THR A 372 13.63 -4.97 5.41
CA THR A 372 14.08 -6.35 5.60
C THR A 372 12.92 -7.23 6.10
N GLU A 373 13.07 -8.54 6.05
CA GLU A 373 12.05 -9.48 6.55
C GLU A 373 11.78 -9.26 8.06
N ALA A 374 12.84 -9.06 8.85
CA ALA A 374 12.71 -8.79 10.29
C ALA A 374 11.99 -7.46 10.57
N ALA A 375 12.25 -6.42 9.79
CA ALA A 375 11.55 -5.15 9.90
C ALA A 375 10.07 -5.27 9.46
N ASN A 376 9.78 -6.09 8.44
CA ASN A 376 8.40 -6.41 8.05
C ASN A 376 7.65 -7.18 9.16
N ASP A 377 8.33 -8.00 9.97
CA ASP A 377 7.72 -8.64 11.14
C ASP A 377 7.33 -7.60 12.20
N ILE A 378 8.21 -6.65 12.50
CA ILE A 378 7.93 -5.55 13.43
C ILE A 378 6.77 -4.69 12.89
N MET A 379 6.80 -4.32 11.63
CA MET A 379 5.72 -3.54 11.00
C MET A 379 4.38 -4.29 11.04
N ALA A 380 4.37 -5.58 10.69
CA ALA A 380 3.17 -6.41 10.74
C ALA A 380 2.60 -6.49 12.16
N GLN A 381 3.47 -6.64 13.17
CA GLN A 381 3.06 -6.64 14.58
C GLN A 381 2.42 -5.30 14.97
N LYS A 382 3.02 -4.18 14.56
CA LYS A 382 2.48 -2.85 14.87
C LYS A 382 1.16 -2.55 14.16
N LEU A 383 1.01 -2.96 12.91
CA LEU A 383 -0.25 -2.87 12.20
C LEU A 383 -1.31 -3.78 12.84
N TYR A 384 -0.95 -5.02 13.16
CA TYR A 384 -1.83 -5.96 13.87
C TYR A 384 -2.36 -5.39 15.19
N GLU A 385 -1.51 -4.82 16.05
CA GLU A 385 -1.90 -4.23 17.35
C GLU A 385 -2.98 -3.15 17.19
N ASN A 386 -2.96 -2.40 16.10
CA ASN A 386 -3.95 -1.37 15.81
C ASN A 386 -5.23 -1.95 15.20
N VAL A 387 -5.11 -2.92 14.31
CA VAL A 387 -6.25 -3.65 13.73
C VAL A 387 -6.96 -4.48 14.78
N GLU A 388 -6.22 -5.12 15.69
CA GLU A 388 -6.79 -5.86 16.84
C GLU A 388 -7.73 -4.97 17.67
N ARG A 389 -7.36 -3.71 17.90
CA ARG A 389 -8.22 -2.75 18.64
C ARG A 389 -9.51 -2.43 17.89
N ILE A 390 -9.49 -2.38 16.56
CA ILE A 390 -10.69 -2.17 15.72
C ILE A 390 -11.71 -3.30 15.95
N PHE A 391 -11.23 -4.53 16.03
CA PHE A 391 -12.07 -5.71 16.20
C PHE A 391 -12.22 -6.16 17.65
N SER A 392 -11.67 -5.41 18.62
CA SER A 392 -11.80 -5.71 20.05
C SER A 392 -13.25 -5.61 20.49
N MET A 393 -13.69 -6.64 21.19
CA MET A 393 -15.01 -6.71 21.79
C MET A 393 -14.93 -6.23 23.26
N PRO A 394 -15.62 -5.16 23.63
CA PRO A 394 -15.70 -4.74 25.03
C PRO A 394 -16.40 -5.84 25.83
N LEU A 395 -16.14 -5.87 27.16
CA LEU A 395 -16.99 -6.64 28.05
C LEU A 395 -18.42 -6.12 27.91
N ALA A 396 -19.40 -7.00 27.67
CA ALA A 396 -20.79 -6.59 27.46
C ALA A 396 -21.23 -5.69 28.63
N GLN A 397 -21.93 -4.59 28.35
CA GLN A 397 -22.52 -3.77 29.39
C GLN A 397 -23.75 -4.47 29.93
N ASN A 398 -23.93 -4.44 31.26
CA ASN A 398 -25.09 -5.06 31.88
C ASN A 398 -26.37 -4.38 31.36
N PRO A 399 -27.33 -5.10 30.76
CA PRO A 399 -28.54 -4.48 30.20
C PRO A 399 -29.41 -3.78 31.29
N LEU A 400 -29.16 -4.03 32.57
CA LEU A 400 -29.83 -3.36 33.68
C LEU A 400 -29.45 -1.88 33.84
N ASN A 401 -28.40 -1.39 33.22
CA ASN A 401 -28.01 0.05 33.20
C ASN A 401 -28.42 0.78 31.94
N SER A 402 -29.16 0.18 31.04
CA SER A 402 -29.65 0.81 29.80
C SER A 402 -31.12 1.28 29.87
N GLU A 403 -31.70 1.36 31.06
CA GLU A 403 -32.93 2.11 31.25
C GLU A 403 -32.60 3.61 31.22
N THR A 404 -32.45 4.17 30.06
CA THR A 404 -32.83 5.54 29.68
C THR A 404 -32.28 5.85 28.30
N ALA A 405 -32.76 5.14 27.31
CA ALA A 405 -32.91 5.73 25.97
C ALA A 405 -34.20 5.19 25.37
N ALA A 406 -35.31 5.68 25.91
CA ALA A 406 -36.57 5.58 25.19
C ALA A 406 -36.36 6.25 23.82
N ILE A 407 -36.35 5.42 22.79
CA ILE A 407 -36.39 5.92 21.42
C ILE A 407 -37.63 6.81 21.34
N PRO A 408 -37.51 8.11 21.05
CA PRO A 408 -38.69 8.93 20.86
C PRO A 408 -39.50 8.32 19.70
N PRO A 409 -40.83 8.26 19.80
CA PRO A 409 -41.66 7.72 18.74
C PRO A 409 -41.37 8.50 17.44
N VAL A 410 -41.06 7.76 16.40
CA VAL A 410 -40.86 8.30 15.06
C VAL A 410 -42.13 9.09 14.70
N PRO A 411 -42.05 10.40 14.40
CA PRO A 411 -43.22 11.15 14.00
C PRO A 411 -43.81 10.51 12.72
N PRO A 412 -45.13 10.44 12.60
CA PRO A 412 -45.77 9.86 11.44
C PRO A 412 -45.31 10.60 10.17
N GLN A 413 -44.81 9.84 9.21
CA GLN A 413 -44.41 10.38 7.93
C GLN A 413 -45.63 11.03 7.27
N PRO A 414 -45.47 12.23 6.70
CA PRO A 414 -46.56 12.83 5.91
C PRO A 414 -46.92 11.92 4.73
N PRO A 415 -48.21 11.86 4.34
CA PRO A 415 -48.62 11.02 3.26
C PRO A 415 -47.88 11.38 1.95
N VAL A 416 -47.31 10.38 1.31
CA VAL A 416 -46.64 10.51 0.02
C VAL A 416 -47.65 11.02 -0.99
N PRO A 417 -47.45 12.18 -1.65
CA PRO A 417 -48.34 12.64 -2.68
C PRO A 417 -48.41 11.59 -3.84
N PRO A 418 -49.55 11.44 -4.49
CA PRO A 418 -49.69 10.48 -5.58
C PRO A 418 -48.70 10.84 -6.69
N ALA A 419 -48.05 9.81 -7.24
CA ALA A 419 -47.05 9.94 -8.30
C ALA A 419 -47.72 10.65 -9.50
N THR A 420 -47.24 11.85 -9.78
CA THR A 420 -47.56 12.54 -11.05
C THR A 420 -46.86 11.78 -12.16
N THR A 421 -47.62 11.19 -13.05
CA THR A 421 -47.13 10.56 -14.27
C THR A 421 -46.35 11.58 -15.08
N ALA A 422 -45.04 11.37 -15.18
CA ALA A 422 -44.20 12.16 -16.06
C ALA A 422 -44.64 11.96 -17.52
N PRO A 423 -44.68 13.01 -18.35
CA PRO A 423 -45.02 12.86 -19.75
C PRO A 423 -43.94 12.00 -20.44
N SER A 424 -44.42 11.01 -21.19
CA SER A 424 -43.58 10.14 -22.02
C SER A 424 -42.85 10.98 -23.07
N VAL A 425 -41.53 11.06 -22.95
CA VAL A 425 -40.69 11.68 -23.96
C VAL A 425 -40.61 10.73 -25.15
N ASN A 426 -41.10 11.17 -26.29
CA ASN A 426 -41.10 10.41 -27.54
C ASN A 426 -39.65 10.45 -28.11
N LEU A 427 -38.94 9.33 -27.97
CA LEU A 427 -37.54 9.19 -28.42
C LEU A 427 -37.33 9.36 -29.93
N SER A 428 -38.42 9.36 -30.73
CA SER A 428 -38.35 9.52 -32.19
C SER A 428 -38.10 10.98 -32.64
N GLU A 429 -38.49 11.97 -31.84
CA GLU A 429 -38.27 13.40 -32.21
C GLU A 429 -36.87 13.90 -31.85
N THR A 430 -36.19 13.26 -30.89
CA THR A 430 -34.84 13.67 -30.48
C THR A 430 -33.77 13.19 -31.47
N LEU A 431 -34.02 12.06 -32.16
CA LEU A 431 -33.08 11.52 -33.16
C LEU A 431 -33.10 12.28 -34.49
N GLN A 432 -34.17 12.97 -34.82
CA GLN A 432 -34.21 13.78 -36.07
C GLN A 432 -33.47 15.13 -35.96
N ARG A 433 -33.22 15.64 -34.76
CA ARG A 433 -32.50 16.90 -34.56
C ARG A 433 -30.95 16.75 -34.56
N VAL A 434 -30.41 15.54 -34.43
CA VAL A 434 -28.94 15.29 -34.42
C VAL A 434 -28.40 14.94 -35.81
N GLN A 435 -29.26 14.66 -36.78
CA GLN A 435 -28.87 14.37 -38.18
C GLN A 435 -28.88 15.58 -39.12
N GLY A 436 -29.11 16.77 -38.60
CA GLY A 436 -29.20 18.01 -39.38
C GLY A 436 -28.20 19.11 -38.97
N LEU A 437 -27.01 18.73 -38.49
CA LEU A 437 -25.88 19.63 -38.30
C LEU A 437 -24.62 19.03 -38.92
#